data_d528baf55630a2effc983972541724ce
#
_entry.id   d528baf55630a2effc983972541724ce
#
_cell.length_a   1.000
_cell.length_b   1.000
_cell.length_c   1.000
_cell.angle_alpha   90.00
_cell.angle_beta   90.00
_cell.angle_gamma   90.00
#
_symmetry.space_group_name_H-M   'P 1'
#
loop_
_entity.id
_entity.type
_entity.pdbx_description
1 polymer ?
#
loop_
_entity_poly.entity_id
_entity_poly.type
_entity_poly.pdbx_seq_one_letter_code
_entity_poly.pdbx_strand_id
1 'polypeptide(L)'
;MKSRAWQSRSVGEEEEPRVVVVGPDAAGKSTLVTRLRALGYNARACAQDHSYVPDMWRRLSQPDFLVFLDARLETIARRRDIDWGQRRLDVLLARLAHARAHCDLYLPTDDLTPSEVVGQVRAALSAAGIEPSLEDARVG
;
A
#
# COMPACT_ATOMS: atom_id res chain seq x y z
N MET A 1 -5.58 -3.81 20.87
CA MET A 1 -4.85 -4.45 19.79
C MET A 1 -5.71 -4.57 18.54
N LYS A 2 -5.16 -4.26 17.38
CA LYS A 2 -5.94 -4.31 16.17
C LYS A 2 -6.24 -5.75 15.77
N SER A 3 -7.49 -6.00 15.44
CA SER A 3 -7.92 -7.31 14.98
C SER A 3 -7.41 -7.55 13.56
N ARG A 4 -7.05 -8.77 13.27
CA ARG A 4 -6.59 -9.13 11.92
C ARG A 4 -7.70 -9.85 11.20
N ALA A 5 -8.26 -9.19 10.20
CA ALA A 5 -9.38 -9.74 9.46
C ALA A 5 -9.06 -11.08 8.82
N TRP A 6 -7.83 -11.25 8.32
CA TRP A 6 -7.45 -12.48 7.64
C TRP A 6 -7.49 -13.69 8.57
N GLN A 7 -7.34 -13.48 9.88
CA GLN A 7 -7.34 -14.57 10.85
C GLN A 7 -8.74 -15.14 11.09
N SER A 8 -9.76 -14.39 10.73
CA SER A 8 -11.13 -14.85 10.93
C SER A 8 -11.77 -15.42 9.66
N ARG A 9 -11.00 -15.60 8.60
CA ARG A 9 -11.51 -16.21 7.39
C ARG A 9 -11.80 -17.68 7.61
N SER A 10 -12.72 -18.22 6.84
CA SER A 10 -13.10 -19.61 7.00
C SER A 10 -11.92 -20.52 6.71
N VAL A 11 -11.96 -21.69 7.36
CA VAL A 11 -10.84 -22.62 7.33
C VAL A 11 -10.53 -23.12 5.92
N GLY A 12 -11.53 -23.25 5.07
CA GLY A 12 -11.30 -23.76 3.73
C GLY A 12 -10.67 -22.78 2.77
N GLU A 13 -10.57 -21.53 3.15
CA GLU A 13 -10.00 -20.52 2.27
C GLU A 13 -8.49 -20.51 2.42
N GLU A 14 -7.82 -20.63 1.30
CA GLU A 14 -6.37 -20.66 1.29
C GLU A 14 -5.78 -19.30 0.97
N GLU A 15 -6.55 -18.25 1.19
CA GLU A 15 -6.09 -16.93 0.87
C GLU A 15 -5.06 -16.44 1.87
N GLU A 16 -4.00 -15.89 1.33
CA GLU A 16 -3.00 -15.26 2.15
C GLU A 16 -3.46 -13.87 2.55
N PRO A 17 -2.90 -13.31 3.62
CA PRO A 17 -3.25 -11.95 4.04
C PRO A 17 -3.06 -10.97 2.89
N ARG A 18 -4.04 -10.11 2.70
CA ARG A 18 -4.00 -9.12 1.64
C ARG A 18 -3.28 -7.87 2.10
N VAL A 19 -2.19 -7.55 1.41
CA VAL A 19 -1.44 -6.32 1.66
C VAL A 19 -1.84 -5.33 0.57
N VAL A 20 -2.50 -4.26 0.98
CA VAL A 20 -2.99 -3.26 0.03
C VAL A 20 -2.21 -1.97 0.20
N VAL A 21 -1.81 -1.39 -0.92
CA VAL A 21 -1.02 -0.17 -0.95
C VAL A 21 -1.83 0.95 -1.58
N VAL A 22 -1.93 2.08 -0.88
CA VAL A 22 -2.58 3.29 -1.37
C VAL A 22 -1.62 4.47 -1.24
N GLY A 23 -1.92 5.55 -1.93
CA GLY A 23 -1.12 6.76 -1.87
C GLY A 23 -1.27 7.58 -3.15
N PRO A 24 -0.71 8.79 -3.17
CA PRO A 24 -0.76 9.62 -4.36
C PRO A 24 0.13 9.07 -5.48
N ASP A 25 -0.03 9.63 -6.68
CA ASP A 25 0.77 9.24 -7.82
C ASP A 25 2.26 9.38 -7.53
N ALA A 26 3.05 8.47 -8.08
CA ALA A 26 4.51 8.49 -7.98
C ALA A 26 5.04 8.38 -6.55
N ALA A 27 4.20 7.99 -5.59
CA ALA A 27 4.69 7.69 -4.24
C ALA A 27 5.38 6.33 -4.18
N GLY A 28 5.24 5.50 -5.24
CA GLY A 28 5.94 4.23 -5.34
C GLY A 28 5.07 3.01 -5.20
N LYS A 29 3.74 3.15 -5.36
CA LYS A 29 2.80 2.04 -5.14
C LYS A 29 3.09 0.83 -6.01
N SER A 30 3.16 1.02 -7.32
CA SER A 30 3.30 -0.12 -8.23
C SER A 30 4.66 -0.79 -8.08
N THR A 31 5.70 -0.01 -7.82
CA THR A 31 7.03 -0.57 -7.58
C THR A 31 7.03 -1.43 -6.32
N LEU A 32 6.43 -0.94 -5.25
CA LEU A 32 6.34 -1.70 -4.01
C LEU A 32 5.53 -2.98 -4.21
N VAL A 33 4.38 -2.88 -4.85
CA VAL A 33 3.52 -4.05 -5.09
C VAL A 33 4.27 -5.11 -5.91
N THR A 34 4.94 -4.69 -6.98
CA THR A 34 5.69 -5.62 -7.82
C THR A 34 6.75 -6.35 -7.02
N ARG A 35 7.49 -5.60 -6.19
CA ARG A 35 8.56 -6.19 -5.39
C ARG A 35 8.03 -7.12 -4.30
N LEU A 36 6.92 -6.72 -3.65
CA LEU A 36 6.32 -7.58 -2.62
C LEU A 36 5.79 -8.87 -3.22
N ARG A 37 5.17 -8.79 -4.40
CA ARG A 37 4.70 -10.01 -5.07
C ARG A 37 5.85 -10.94 -5.42
N ALA A 38 6.95 -10.39 -5.88
CA ALA A 38 8.13 -11.19 -6.20
C ALA A 38 8.68 -11.89 -4.97
N LEU A 39 8.46 -11.33 -3.79
CA LEU A 39 8.90 -11.92 -2.54
C LEU A 39 7.89 -12.89 -1.95
N GLY A 40 6.71 -13.02 -2.55
CA GLY A 40 5.72 -13.99 -2.09
C GLY A 40 4.57 -13.42 -1.27
N TYR A 41 4.43 -12.09 -1.22
CA TYR A 41 3.30 -11.48 -0.53
C TYR A 41 2.11 -11.32 -1.47
N ASN A 42 0.91 -11.43 -0.92
CA ASN A 42 -0.32 -11.18 -1.66
C ASN A 42 -0.60 -9.67 -1.64
N ALA A 43 0.10 -8.93 -2.49
CA ALA A 43 0.07 -7.47 -2.49
C ALA A 43 -0.67 -6.94 -3.70
N ARG A 44 -1.37 -5.82 -3.52
CA ARG A 44 -2.06 -5.12 -4.61
C ARG A 44 -2.16 -3.64 -4.30
N ALA A 45 -2.27 -2.84 -5.36
CA ALA A 45 -2.50 -1.41 -5.22
C ALA A 45 -3.99 -1.13 -5.31
N CYS A 46 -4.43 -0.07 -4.63
CA CYS A 46 -5.80 0.40 -4.74
C CYS A 46 -5.76 1.87 -5.14
N ALA A 47 -6.55 2.24 -6.14
CA ALA A 47 -6.56 3.59 -6.68
C ALA A 47 -7.60 4.47 -5.96
N GLN A 48 -7.54 4.49 -4.62
CA GLN A 48 -8.43 5.32 -3.81
C GLN A 48 -8.35 6.80 -4.18
N ASP A 49 -7.18 7.25 -4.63
CA ASP A 49 -6.98 8.64 -5.00
C ASP A 49 -7.83 9.09 -6.19
N HIS A 50 -8.45 8.15 -6.90
CA HIS A 50 -9.36 8.45 -8.01
C HIS A 50 -10.83 8.31 -7.61
N SER A 51 -11.12 8.05 -6.34
CA SER A 51 -12.48 7.80 -5.89
C SER A 51 -12.97 8.89 -4.95
N TYR A 52 -14.22 9.31 -5.13
CA TYR A 52 -14.88 10.22 -4.21
C TYR A 52 -15.52 9.49 -3.03
N VAL A 53 -15.59 8.17 -3.07
CA VAL A 53 -16.11 7.37 -1.97
C VAL A 53 -14.99 7.15 -0.97
N PRO A 54 -15.10 7.69 0.25
CA PRO A 54 -13.95 7.71 1.18
C PRO A 54 -13.40 6.34 1.55
N ASP A 55 -14.25 5.33 1.62
CA ASP A 55 -13.81 3.98 2.02
C ASP A 55 -13.82 2.98 0.86
N MET A 56 -13.68 3.47 -0.37
CA MET A 56 -13.64 2.58 -1.54
C MET A 56 -12.49 1.58 -1.42
N TRP A 57 -11.35 2.01 -0.86
CA TRP A 57 -10.20 1.12 -0.67
C TRP A 57 -10.58 -0.11 0.15
N ARG A 58 -11.45 0.08 1.16
CA ARG A 58 -11.87 -1.03 2.01
C ARG A 58 -12.88 -1.92 1.28
N ARG A 59 -13.82 -1.31 0.58
CA ARG A 59 -14.88 -2.07 -0.10
C ARG A 59 -14.34 -2.93 -1.22
N LEU A 60 -13.40 -2.40 -2.00
CA LEU A 60 -12.87 -3.12 -3.16
C LEU A 60 -11.77 -4.09 -2.79
N SER A 61 -10.87 -3.69 -1.89
CA SER A 61 -9.65 -4.44 -1.62
C SER A 61 -9.73 -5.34 -0.41
N GLN A 62 -10.53 -4.97 0.57
CA GLN A 62 -10.67 -5.72 1.83
C GLN A 62 -9.30 -6.10 2.39
N PRO A 63 -8.48 -5.11 2.75
CA PRO A 63 -7.11 -5.39 3.16
C PRO A 63 -7.01 -5.97 4.55
N ASP A 64 -6.03 -6.84 4.74
CA ASP A 64 -5.64 -7.31 6.06
C ASP A 64 -4.56 -6.40 6.63
N PHE A 65 -3.80 -5.75 5.75
CA PHE A 65 -2.78 -4.78 6.14
C PHE A 65 -2.77 -3.68 5.07
N LEU A 66 -2.93 -2.44 5.52
CA LEU A 66 -3.00 -1.29 4.62
C LEU A 66 -1.75 -0.43 4.77
N VAL A 67 -1.04 -0.27 3.66
CA VAL A 67 0.15 0.58 3.59
C VAL A 67 -0.22 1.87 2.88
N PHE A 68 0.08 3.00 3.51
CA PHE A 68 -0.10 4.30 2.89
C PHE A 68 1.28 4.86 2.55
N LEU A 69 1.57 4.99 1.26
CA LEU A 69 2.79 5.63 0.79
C LEU A 69 2.48 7.08 0.48
N ASP A 70 3.34 7.97 0.94
CA ASP A 70 3.15 9.40 0.73
C ASP A 70 4.38 9.99 0.07
N ALA A 71 4.20 11.14 -0.60
CA ALA A 71 5.30 11.86 -1.21
C ALA A 71 4.88 13.32 -1.42
N ARG A 72 5.84 14.22 -1.26
CA ARG A 72 5.60 15.64 -1.48
C ARG A 72 5.58 15.94 -2.98
N LEU A 73 4.95 17.06 -3.35
CA LEU A 73 4.83 17.45 -4.75
C LEU A 73 6.19 17.49 -5.44
N GLU A 74 7.18 18.07 -4.81
CA GLU A 74 8.51 18.18 -5.42
C GLU A 74 9.13 16.81 -5.70
N THR A 75 8.86 15.83 -4.84
CA THR A 75 9.33 14.46 -5.05
C THR A 75 8.61 13.83 -6.23
N ILE A 76 7.29 14.02 -6.29
CA ILE A 76 6.47 13.49 -7.38
C ILE A 76 6.96 14.06 -8.70
N ALA A 77 7.23 15.37 -8.74
CA ALA A 77 7.70 16.04 -9.93
C ALA A 77 9.06 15.53 -10.40
N ARG A 78 9.92 15.14 -9.47
CA ARG A 78 11.22 14.56 -9.83
C ARG A 78 11.10 13.15 -10.40
N ARG A 79 10.11 12.40 -9.93
CA ARG A 79 9.95 10.99 -10.32
C ARG A 79 9.15 10.84 -11.60
N ARG A 80 8.28 11.79 -11.88
CA ARG A 80 7.37 11.72 -13.02
C ARG A 80 7.18 13.12 -13.59
N ASP A 81 7.11 13.18 -14.91
CA ASP A 81 6.81 14.45 -15.59
C ASP A 81 5.33 14.76 -15.41
N ILE A 82 5.03 15.76 -14.59
CA ILE A 82 3.64 16.13 -14.29
C ILE A 82 3.39 17.57 -14.73
N ASP A 83 2.13 17.83 -15.10
CA ASP A 83 1.71 19.18 -15.50
C ASP A 83 0.69 19.77 -14.53
N TRP A 84 0.65 19.25 -13.30
CA TRP A 84 -0.27 19.73 -12.28
C TRP A 84 0.51 20.06 -11.01
N GLY A 85 -0.11 20.86 -10.12
CA GLY A 85 0.58 21.39 -8.96
C GLY A 85 -0.04 20.98 -7.64
N GLN A 86 0.28 21.76 -6.61
CA GLN A 86 -0.09 21.42 -5.23
C GLN A 86 -1.60 21.27 -5.02
N ARG A 87 -2.40 22.10 -5.73
CA ARG A 87 -3.86 21.99 -5.58
C ARG A 87 -4.36 20.62 -5.96
N ARG A 88 -3.83 20.07 -7.05
CA ARG A 88 -4.22 18.72 -7.47
C ARG A 88 -3.80 17.69 -6.46
N LEU A 89 -2.60 17.82 -5.93
CA LEU A 89 -2.13 16.90 -4.89
C LEU A 89 -3.03 16.98 -3.66
N ASP A 90 -3.42 18.19 -3.25
CA ASP A 90 -4.30 18.33 -2.11
C ASP A 90 -5.64 17.63 -2.34
N VAL A 91 -6.17 17.67 -3.55
CA VAL A 91 -7.40 16.96 -3.90
C VAL A 91 -7.21 15.46 -3.78
N LEU A 92 -6.08 14.95 -4.30
CA LEU A 92 -5.78 13.52 -4.21
C LEU A 92 -5.66 13.09 -2.75
N LEU A 93 -4.95 13.88 -1.94
CA LEU A 93 -4.78 13.56 -0.52
C LEU A 93 -6.10 13.62 0.24
N ALA A 94 -7.00 14.51 -0.16
CA ALA A 94 -8.32 14.57 0.47
C ALA A 94 -9.11 13.28 0.21
N ARG A 95 -8.99 12.74 -1.01
CA ARG A 95 -9.64 11.46 -1.34
C ARG A 95 -9.04 10.29 -0.58
N LEU A 96 -7.79 10.43 -0.14
CA LEU A 96 -7.08 9.38 0.57
C LEU A 96 -7.18 9.51 2.09
N ALA A 97 -7.85 10.56 2.60
CA ALA A 97 -7.85 10.86 4.03
C ALA A 97 -8.36 9.71 4.89
N HIS A 98 -9.43 9.05 4.44
CA HIS A 98 -9.99 7.92 5.20
C HIS A 98 -8.99 6.77 5.27
N ALA A 99 -8.38 6.43 4.15
CA ALA A 99 -7.38 5.36 4.12
C ALA A 99 -6.19 5.71 5.01
N ARG A 100 -5.76 6.97 4.99
CA ARG A 100 -4.64 7.41 5.82
C ARG A 100 -4.96 7.25 7.30
N ALA A 101 -6.19 7.60 7.69
CA ALA A 101 -6.62 7.50 9.08
C ALA A 101 -6.69 6.05 9.56
N HIS A 102 -6.84 5.10 8.64
CA HIS A 102 -7.00 3.69 8.98
C HIS A 102 -5.83 2.81 8.55
N CYS A 103 -4.77 3.39 8.02
CA CYS A 103 -3.65 2.58 7.55
C CYS A 103 -2.90 1.94 8.72
N ASP A 104 -2.30 0.81 8.43
CA ASP A 104 -1.48 0.10 9.40
C ASP A 104 -0.04 0.59 9.38
N LEU A 105 0.39 1.12 8.24
CA LEU A 105 1.70 1.71 8.09
C LEU A 105 1.60 2.94 7.20
N TYR A 106 2.06 4.07 7.72
CA TYR A 106 2.17 5.31 6.97
C TYR A 106 3.65 5.54 6.68
N LEU A 107 4.00 5.65 5.41
CA LEU A 107 5.42 5.72 5.03
C LEU A 107 5.66 6.78 3.96
N PRO A 108 6.25 7.92 4.34
CA PRO A 108 6.71 8.89 3.34
C PRO A 108 7.91 8.31 2.60
N THR A 109 7.90 8.39 1.28
CA THR A 109 8.95 7.77 0.47
C THR A 109 9.90 8.77 -0.16
N ASP A 110 9.82 10.04 0.24
CA ASP A 110 10.61 11.11 -0.36
C ASP A 110 12.10 10.84 -0.34
N ASP A 111 12.60 10.33 0.76
CA ASP A 111 14.03 10.13 0.96
C ASP A 111 14.42 8.66 0.99
N LEU A 112 13.57 7.79 0.47
CA LEU A 112 13.81 6.36 0.51
C LEU A 112 14.01 5.82 -0.90
N THR A 113 14.94 4.89 -1.04
CA THR A 113 15.07 4.10 -2.27
C THR A 113 13.95 3.05 -2.30
N PRO A 114 13.64 2.51 -3.48
CA PRO A 114 12.66 1.41 -3.54
C PRO A 114 13.01 0.23 -2.62
N SER A 115 14.30 -0.10 -2.50
CA SER A 115 14.73 -1.18 -1.62
C SER A 115 14.48 -0.86 -0.15
N GLU A 116 14.70 0.40 0.23
CA GLU A 116 14.44 0.84 1.61
C GLU A 116 12.94 0.79 1.92
N VAL A 117 12.11 1.18 0.96
CA VAL A 117 10.66 1.10 1.13
C VAL A 117 10.24 -0.35 1.39
N VAL A 118 10.73 -1.27 0.55
CA VAL A 118 10.44 -2.69 0.72
C VAL A 118 10.88 -3.18 2.10
N GLY A 119 12.09 -2.80 2.51
CA GLY A 119 12.61 -3.21 3.80
C GLY A 119 11.75 -2.77 4.98
N GLN A 120 11.30 -1.51 4.95
CA GLN A 120 10.46 -1.00 6.03
C GLN A 120 9.08 -1.64 6.03
N VAL A 121 8.51 -1.87 4.85
CA VAL A 121 7.21 -2.52 4.75
C VAL A 121 7.31 -3.96 5.25
N ARG A 122 8.36 -4.68 4.86
CA ARG A 122 8.55 -6.07 5.31
C ARG A 122 8.69 -6.16 6.83
N ALA A 123 9.43 -5.22 7.41
CA ALA A 123 9.58 -5.19 8.86
C ALA A 123 8.23 -5.00 9.56
N ALA A 124 7.39 -4.11 9.02
CA ALA A 124 6.07 -3.88 9.58
C ALA A 124 5.16 -5.09 9.39
N LEU A 125 5.24 -5.74 8.23
CA LEU A 125 4.46 -6.94 7.97
C LEU A 125 4.85 -8.07 8.92
N SER A 126 6.15 -8.27 9.10
CA SER A 126 6.64 -9.31 10.01
C SER A 126 6.18 -9.05 11.43
N ALA A 127 6.25 -7.79 11.88
CA ALA A 127 5.78 -7.42 13.20
C ALA A 127 4.27 -7.67 13.35
N ALA A 128 3.54 -7.63 12.25
CA ALA A 128 2.11 -7.90 12.24
C ALA A 128 1.79 -9.38 12.05
N GLY A 129 2.81 -10.24 11.95
CA GLY A 129 2.62 -11.67 11.78
C GLY A 129 2.34 -12.09 10.34
N ILE A 130 2.65 -11.23 9.38
CA ILE A 130 2.41 -11.53 7.97
C ILE A 130 3.75 -11.84 7.30
N GLU A 131 3.89 -13.08 6.83
CA GLU A 131 5.10 -13.54 6.18
C GLU A 131 4.80 -13.91 4.73
N PRO A 132 5.81 -13.87 3.86
CA PRO A 132 5.58 -14.22 2.47
C PRO A 132 5.40 -15.72 2.29
N SER A 133 4.66 -16.07 1.24
CA SER A 133 4.51 -17.47 0.87
C SER A 133 5.77 -17.91 0.10
N LEU A 134 6.38 -19.01 0.55
CA LEU A 134 7.57 -19.51 -0.13
C LEU A 134 7.25 -20.00 -1.54
N GLU A 135 6.06 -20.53 -1.73
CA GLU A 135 5.61 -20.97 -3.04
C GLU A 135 5.57 -19.82 -4.03
N ASP A 136 4.94 -18.72 -3.61
CA ASP A 136 4.81 -17.55 -4.48
C ASP A 136 6.16 -16.92 -4.75
N ALA A 137 7.03 -16.91 -3.76
CA ALA A 137 8.35 -16.34 -3.93
C ALA A 137 9.18 -17.07 -5.00
N ARG A 138 8.99 -18.39 -5.09
CA ARG A 138 9.73 -19.16 -6.08
C ARG A 138 9.19 -18.97 -7.48
N VAL A 139 7.94 -18.63 -7.61
CA VAL A 139 7.33 -18.39 -8.91
C VAL A 139 7.70 -17.03 -9.46
N GLY A 140 7.83 -16.06 -8.60
CA GLY A 140 8.21 -14.72 -8.99
C GLY A 140 9.68 -14.59 -9.38
#